data_e030cbba6922a3e7b6a85b15dbecac08
#
_entry.id   e030cbba6922a3e7b6a85b15dbecac08
#
_cell.length_a   1.000
_cell.length_b   1.000
_cell.length_c   1.000
_cell.angle_alpha   90.00
_cell.angle_beta   90.00
_cell.angle_gamma   90.00
#
_symmetry.space_group_name_H-M   'P 1'
#
loop_
_entity.id
_entity.type
_entity.pdbx_description
1 polymer ?
#
loop_
_entity_poly.entity_id
_entity_poly.type
_entity_poly.pdbx_seq_one_letter_code
_entity_poly.pdbx_strand_id
1 'polypeptide(L)'
;MTRRRVVVTGLGCISPVGNTVADAWSNLLAGQSGIGPITRFDASAIACRFAGEVKNFDLESYISAKEARTMDRFIHYGVAAAAQAIQDSGLPTGEALTEDEACRMGVVIGSGIGGLPLIEDTHTEYTARGARRISPFFVPASIINMISGHVSMRSGFKGPNLAVVTACTTGLHSIGEAGRLIEYGDADVMVAGGSEACVSPLGVGGFAAMRALSTRNDDPTAASRPWDKDRDGFVLGEGAGVMVLEEYEHAKARGAKIYAELGGYGMSADAGHMTAPSMDGPRRAMINAMRNAGVNADQIDYLNAHGTSTPLGDINETNAIKAALGDHAYKTVVSSTKSMTGHLLGGAGGIESVFTVLALHHQKVPPTINLANPDPECDLDYCANTARDMKIDVALKNNFGFGGTNGSLVFKRI
;
A
#
# COMPACT_ATOMS: atom_id res chain seq x y z
N MET A 1 -17.00 -2.53 27.11
CA MET A 1 -17.47 -1.67 26.01
C MET A 1 -17.57 -2.54 24.77
N THR A 2 -18.67 -2.49 24.04
CA THR A 2 -18.76 -3.13 22.71
C THR A 2 -17.80 -2.40 21.78
N ARG A 3 -17.00 -3.15 21.04
CA ARG A 3 -16.06 -2.63 20.03
C ARG A 3 -16.82 -1.85 18.95
N ARG A 4 -16.40 -0.62 18.65
CA ARG A 4 -17.00 0.17 17.56
C ARG A 4 -16.63 -0.46 16.22
N ARG A 5 -17.58 -0.49 15.29
CA ARG A 5 -17.34 -1.00 13.93
C ARG A 5 -16.68 0.08 13.09
N VAL A 6 -15.78 -0.33 12.20
CA VAL A 6 -15.04 0.57 11.32
C VAL A 6 -15.35 0.23 9.86
N VAL A 7 -15.71 1.22 9.07
CA VAL A 7 -16.05 1.06 7.66
C VAL A 7 -15.19 1.94 6.76
N VAL A 8 -15.06 1.55 5.50
CA VAL A 8 -14.36 2.30 4.47
C VAL A 8 -15.38 3.12 3.69
N THR A 9 -15.23 4.44 3.72
CA THR A 9 -16.16 5.37 3.06
C THR A 9 -15.55 6.14 1.90
N GLY A 10 -14.23 6.16 1.76
CA GLY A 10 -13.55 6.82 0.65
C GLY A 10 -12.24 6.14 0.26
N LEU A 11 -11.88 6.21 -1.02
CA LEU A 11 -10.69 5.60 -1.59
C LEU A 11 -9.92 6.59 -2.46
N GLY A 12 -8.58 6.52 -2.42
CA GLY A 12 -7.70 7.31 -3.26
C GLY A 12 -6.44 6.55 -3.66
N CYS A 13 -5.96 6.79 -4.87
CA CYS A 13 -4.88 6.02 -5.47
C CYS A 13 -4.06 6.85 -6.45
N ILE A 14 -2.73 6.79 -6.31
CA ILE A 14 -1.75 7.23 -7.30
C ILE A 14 -0.82 6.05 -7.55
N SER A 15 -0.68 5.60 -8.81
CA SER A 15 0.03 4.36 -9.09
C SER A 15 0.63 4.30 -10.49
N PRO A 16 1.54 3.34 -10.74
CA PRO A 16 2.07 3.08 -12.10
C PRO A 16 1.01 2.69 -13.13
N VAL A 17 -0.15 2.20 -12.68
CA VAL A 17 -1.25 1.75 -13.54
C VAL A 17 -2.41 2.73 -13.62
N GLY A 18 -2.35 3.86 -12.94
CA GLY A 18 -3.36 4.93 -13.01
C GLY A 18 -3.26 5.90 -11.84
N ASN A 19 -3.67 7.15 -12.07
CA ASN A 19 -3.62 8.25 -11.10
C ASN A 19 -4.97 8.57 -10.48
N THR A 20 -5.98 7.76 -10.76
CA THR A 20 -7.29 7.74 -10.11
C THR A 20 -7.66 6.30 -9.73
N VAL A 21 -8.55 6.15 -8.77
CA VAL A 21 -9.07 4.83 -8.37
C VAL A 21 -9.72 4.11 -9.56
N ALA A 22 -10.49 4.82 -10.38
CA ALA A 22 -11.19 4.25 -11.52
C ALA A 22 -10.22 3.76 -12.61
N ASP A 23 -9.23 4.58 -12.98
CA ASP A 23 -8.24 4.20 -14.00
C ASP A 23 -7.38 3.04 -13.53
N ALA A 24 -6.88 3.10 -12.29
CA ALA A 24 -6.07 2.04 -11.70
C ALA A 24 -6.83 0.71 -11.64
N TRP A 25 -8.09 0.74 -11.21
CA TRP A 25 -8.93 -0.46 -11.16
C TRP A 25 -9.20 -1.05 -12.53
N SER A 26 -9.57 -0.22 -13.51
CA SER A 26 -9.80 -0.65 -14.90
C SER A 26 -8.55 -1.31 -15.50
N ASN A 27 -7.38 -0.69 -15.33
CA ASN A 27 -6.12 -1.20 -15.87
C ASN A 27 -5.66 -2.48 -15.15
N LEU A 28 -5.89 -2.61 -13.83
CA LEU A 28 -5.65 -3.84 -13.11
C LEU A 28 -6.49 -5.00 -13.64
N LEU A 29 -7.80 -4.79 -13.83
CA LEU A 29 -8.69 -5.82 -14.36
C LEU A 29 -8.33 -6.22 -15.80
N ALA A 30 -7.79 -5.29 -16.57
CA ALA A 30 -7.27 -5.55 -17.92
C ALA A 30 -5.89 -6.24 -17.94
N GLY A 31 -5.27 -6.45 -16.78
CA GLY A 31 -3.94 -7.05 -16.69
C GLY A 31 -2.82 -6.15 -17.24
N GLN A 32 -2.98 -4.83 -17.20
CA GLN A 32 -1.99 -3.90 -17.74
C GLN A 32 -0.83 -3.69 -16.78
N SER A 33 0.40 -3.92 -17.25
CA SER A 33 1.61 -3.63 -16.49
C SER A 33 1.91 -2.13 -16.48
N GLY A 34 2.16 -1.58 -15.29
CA GLY A 34 2.68 -0.22 -15.12
C GLY A 34 4.21 -0.14 -15.11
N ILE A 35 4.90 -1.27 -15.26
CA ILE A 35 6.35 -1.37 -15.20
C ILE A 35 6.97 -1.00 -16.54
N GLY A 36 8.07 -0.26 -16.52
CA GLY A 36 8.80 0.15 -17.71
C GLY A 36 10.22 0.64 -17.38
N PRO A 37 11.01 1.03 -18.40
CA PRO A 37 12.34 1.60 -18.16
C PRO A 37 12.30 2.80 -17.20
N ILE A 38 13.32 2.92 -16.36
CA ILE A 38 13.50 4.09 -15.49
C ILE A 38 13.75 5.32 -16.33
N THR A 39 12.99 6.39 -16.08
CA THR A 39 13.10 7.68 -16.79
C THR A 39 13.61 8.81 -15.90
N ARG A 40 13.64 8.63 -14.59
CA ARG A 40 13.94 9.67 -13.60
C ARG A 40 15.43 10.00 -13.48
N PHE A 41 16.29 9.03 -13.82
CA PHE A 41 17.76 9.18 -13.79
C PHE A 41 18.41 8.18 -14.74
N ASP A 42 19.69 8.35 -15.03
CA ASP A 42 20.46 7.37 -15.81
C ASP A 42 20.76 6.12 -14.98
N ALA A 43 20.02 5.05 -15.25
CA ALA A 43 20.17 3.76 -14.58
C ALA A 43 21.16 2.81 -15.27
N SER A 44 21.91 3.25 -16.29
CA SER A 44 22.79 2.39 -17.11
C SER A 44 23.87 1.65 -16.32
N ALA A 45 24.33 2.23 -15.21
CA ALA A 45 25.32 1.65 -14.30
C ALA A 45 24.72 0.67 -13.26
N ILE A 46 23.40 0.52 -13.20
CA ILE A 46 22.71 -0.33 -12.22
C ILE A 46 22.21 -1.61 -12.92
N ALA A 47 22.26 -2.74 -12.22
CA ALA A 47 21.85 -4.03 -12.78
C ALA A 47 20.35 -4.08 -13.15
N CYS A 48 19.49 -3.39 -12.39
CA CYS A 48 18.06 -3.23 -12.70
C CYS A 48 17.82 -1.83 -13.27
N ARG A 49 17.24 -1.74 -14.47
CA ARG A 49 17.02 -0.48 -15.21
C ARG A 49 15.57 -0.16 -15.47
N PHE A 50 14.66 -0.77 -14.73
CA PHE A 50 13.22 -0.59 -14.86
C PHE A 50 12.56 -0.49 -13.48
N ALA A 51 11.37 0.12 -13.44
CA ALA A 51 10.57 0.31 -12.23
C ALA A 51 9.09 0.55 -12.60
N GLY A 52 8.22 0.48 -11.61
CA GLY A 52 6.85 0.99 -11.71
C GLY A 52 6.82 2.47 -11.35
N GLU A 53 7.14 3.34 -12.30
CA GLU A 53 7.04 4.80 -12.10
C GLU A 53 5.60 5.29 -12.28
N VAL A 54 5.21 6.30 -11.50
CA VAL A 54 3.97 7.06 -11.72
C VAL A 54 4.15 7.93 -12.97
N LYS A 55 3.22 7.78 -13.92
CA LYS A 55 3.25 8.45 -15.23
C LYS A 55 2.13 9.48 -15.34
N ASN A 56 2.39 10.58 -16.06
CA ASN A 56 1.38 11.60 -16.37
C ASN A 56 0.61 12.12 -15.15
N PHE A 57 1.28 12.26 -14.02
CA PHE A 57 0.67 12.74 -12.80
C PHE A 57 0.47 14.27 -12.86
N ASP A 58 -0.78 14.71 -12.82
CA ASP A 58 -1.14 16.11 -12.73
C ASP A 58 -1.07 16.57 -11.28
N LEU A 59 0.12 17.03 -10.88
CA LEU A 59 0.38 17.52 -9.53
C LEU A 59 -0.39 18.80 -9.22
N GLU A 60 -0.55 19.71 -10.20
CA GLU A 60 -1.14 21.03 -9.99
C GLU A 60 -2.63 20.97 -9.63
N SER A 61 -3.32 19.88 -10.01
CA SER A 61 -4.70 19.64 -9.55
C SER A 61 -4.83 19.40 -8.04
N TYR A 62 -3.72 19.10 -7.34
CA TYR A 62 -3.72 18.81 -5.90
C TYR A 62 -2.87 19.77 -5.07
N ILE A 63 -1.75 20.22 -5.61
CA ILE A 63 -0.72 20.98 -4.90
C ILE A 63 -0.21 22.07 -5.83
N SER A 64 -0.24 23.34 -5.39
CA SER A 64 0.30 24.44 -6.18
C SER A 64 1.79 24.25 -6.48
N ALA A 65 2.27 24.73 -7.63
CA ALA A 65 3.67 24.65 -8.01
C ALA A 65 4.63 25.28 -6.97
N LYS A 66 4.15 26.29 -6.20
CA LYS A 66 4.92 26.91 -5.12
C LYS A 66 5.09 25.97 -3.92
N GLU A 67 4.00 25.35 -3.47
CA GLU A 67 4.02 24.41 -2.33
C GLU A 67 4.78 23.13 -2.67
N ALA A 68 4.63 22.61 -3.90
CA ALA A 68 5.30 21.39 -4.36
C ALA A 68 6.82 21.43 -4.19
N ARG A 69 7.43 22.63 -4.32
CA ARG A 69 8.89 22.82 -4.11
C ARG A 69 9.35 22.64 -2.66
N THR A 70 8.42 22.55 -1.72
CA THR A 70 8.69 22.37 -0.28
C THR A 70 8.40 20.96 0.19
N MET A 71 8.20 20.00 -0.74
CA MET A 71 7.82 18.63 -0.47
C MET A 71 8.55 17.68 -1.40
N ASP A 72 9.01 16.54 -0.91
CA ASP A 72 9.45 15.43 -1.75
C ASP A 72 8.25 14.73 -2.41
N ARG A 73 8.49 13.97 -3.48
CA ARG A 73 7.45 13.28 -4.26
C ARG A 73 6.57 12.33 -3.47
N PHE A 74 7.10 11.65 -2.44
CA PHE A 74 6.28 10.77 -1.63
C PHE A 74 5.16 11.54 -0.91
N ILE A 75 5.41 12.80 -0.53
CA ILE A 75 4.39 13.68 0.04
C ILE A 75 3.36 14.07 -1.03
N HIS A 76 3.82 14.38 -2.27
CA HIS A 76 2.92 14.72 -3.37
C HIS A 76 1.89 13.60 -3.62
N TYR A 77 2.36 12.35 -3.74
CA TYR A 77 1.48 11.21 -3.99
C TYR A 77 0.54 10.94 -2.81
N GLY A 78 1.06 11.01 -1.57
CA GLY A 78 0.25 10.81 -0.37
C GLY A 78 -0.84 11.85 -0.21
N VAL A 79 -0.54 13.14 -0.43
CA VAL A 79 -1.52 14.24 -0.37
C VAL A 79 -2.57 14.11 -1.48
N ALA A 80 -2.16 13.77 -2.70
CA ALA A 80 -3.10 13.58 -3.82
C ALA A 80 -4.05 12.40 -3.59
N ALA A 81 -3.53 11.25 -3.15
CA ALA A 81 -4.36 10.09 -2.83
C ALA A 81 -5.31 10.39 -1.65
N ALA A 82 -4.84 11.11 -0.62
CA ALA A 82 -5.70 11.52 0.48
C ALA A 82 -6.80 12.49 0.04
N ALA A 83 -6.50 13.43 -0.84
CA ALA A 83 -7.49 14.34 -1.40
C ALA A 83 -8.60 13.59 -2.16
N GLN A 84 -8.21 12.59 -2.98
CA GLN A 84 -9.18 11.71 -3.66
C GLN A 84 -10.05 10.95 -2.65
N ALA A 85 -9.45 10.34 -1.62
CA ALA A 85 -10.18 9.57 -0.62
C ALA A 85 -11.16 10.43 0.18
N ILE A 86 -10.76 11.63 0.58
CA ILE A 86 -11.62 12.58 1.30
C ILE A 86 -12.78 13.03 0.39
N GLN A 87 -12.48 13.37 -0.87
CA GLN A 87 -13.51 13.75 -1.84
C GLN A 87 -14.52 12.61 -2.09
N ASP A 88 -14.04 11.38 -2.29
CA ASP A 88 -14.89 10.20 -2.52
C ASP A 88 -15.77 9.88 -1.31
N SER A 89 -15.27 10.14 -0.08
CA SER A 89 -16.04 9.94 1.15
C SER A 89 -17.17 10.95 1.36
N GLY A 90 -17.11 12.10 0.69
CA GLY A 90 -18.07 13.21 0.88
C GLY A 90 -17.95 13.89 2.25
N LEU A 91 -16.84 13.74 2.94
CA LEU A 91 -16.61 14.42 4.23
C LEU A 91 -16.44 15.94 4.04
N PRO A 92 -16.97 16.75 4.97
CA PRO A 92 -16.69 18.18 4.99
C PRO A 92 -15.21 18.44 5.32
N THR A 93 -14.69 19.57 4.86
CA THR A 93 -13.30 20.02 5.11
C THR A 93 -13.23 21.51 5.41
N GLY A 94 -12.17 21.96 6.08
CA GLY A 94 -11.89 23.36 6.35
C GLY A 94 -13.02 24.04 7.13
N GLU A 95 -13.50 25.18 6.62
CA GLU A 95 -14.52 26.00 7.29
C GLU A 95 -15.92 25.33 7.35
N ALA A 96 -16.15 24.25 6.62
CA ALA A 96 -17.38 23.47 6.70
C ALA A 96 -17.46 22.55 7.93
N LEU A 97 -16.34 22.38 8.67
CA LEU A 97 -16.27 21.59 9.90
C LEU A 97 -16.57 22.46 11.14
N THR A 98 -17.34 21.90 12.08
CA THR A 98 -17.34 22.40 13.44
C THR A 98 -16.03 22.02 14.14
N GLU A 99 -15.67 22.73 15.21
CA GLU A 99 -14.47 22.42 16.00
C GLU A 99 -14.52 20.99 16.57
N ASP A 100 -15.67 20.57 17.07
CA ASP A 100 -15.87 19.23 17.62
C ASP A 100 -15.70 18.14 16.56
N GLU A 101 -16.24 18.30 15.36
CA GLU A 101 -16.04 17.39 14.25
C GLU A 101 -14.57 17.34 13.84
N ALA A 102 -13.91 18.50 13.67
CA ALA A 102 -12.51 18.58 13.31
C ALA A 102 -11.61 17.81 14.31
N CYS A 103 -11.88 17.92 15.61
CA CYS A 103 -11.14 17.22 16.67
C CYS A 103 -11.37 15.71 16.70
N ARG A 104 -12.39 15.22 16.02
CA ARG A 104 -12.72 13.78 15.90
C ARG A 104 -12.22 13.15 14.59
N MET A 105 -11.60 13.92 13.70
CA MET A 105 -11.07 13.47 12.41
C MET A 105 -9.55 13.53 12.40
N GLY A 106 -8.89 12.42 12.10
CA GLY A 106 -7.42 12.32 12.14
C GLY A 106 -6.79 11.73 10.88
N VAL A 107 -5.47 11.64 10.87
CA VAL A 107 -4.67 11.18 9.72
C VAL A 107 -3.54 10.26 10.18
N VAL A 108 -3.40 9.09 9.53
CA VAL A 108 -2.28 8.15 9.70
C VAL A 108 -1.80 7.67 8.32
N ILE A 109 -0.85 8.37 7.73
CA ILE A 109 -0.25 7.99 6.44
C ILE A 109 1.26 7.86 6.62
N GLY A 110 1.79 6.67 6.32
CA GLY A 110 3.21 6.37 6.47
C GLY A 110 3.96 6.26 5.15
N SER A 111 5.28 6.16 5.24
CA SER A 111 6.20 5.84 4.15
C SER A 111 7.30 4.95 4.70
N GLY A 112 7.86 4.06 3.89
CA GLY A 112 8.93 3.16 4.32
C GLY A 112 10.28 3.85 4.43
N ILE A 113 10.60 4.71 3.47
CA ILE A 113 11.91 5.41 3.37
C ILE A 113 11.73 6.92 3.41
N GLY A 114 10.61 7.46 2.92
CA GLY A 114 10.36 8.90 2.89
C GLY A 114 11.13 9.61 1.78
N GLY A 115 11.65 10.82 2.06
CA GLY A 115 12.23 11.73 1.08
C GLY A 115 13.64 11.39 0.62
N LEU A 116 13.93 10.13 0.31
CA LEU A 116 15.26 9.70 -0.15
C LEU A 116 15.75 10.47 -1.38
N PRO A 117 14.94 10.67 -2.45
CA PRO A 117 15.40 11.45 -3.61
C PRO A 117 15.82 12.87 -3.24
N LEU A 118 15.06 13.56 -2.40
CA LEU A 118 15.40 14.90 -1.93
C LEU A 118 16.69 14.92 -1.09
N ILE A 119 16.92 13.88 -0.28
CA ILE A 119 18.16 13.74 0.51
C ILE A 119 19.36 13.57 -0.43
N GLU A 120 19.25 12.72 -1.48
CA GLU A 120 20.29 12.52 -2.49
C GLU A 120 20.63 13.83 -3.22
N ASP A 121 19.62 14.53 -3.72
CA ASP A 121 19.77 15.79 -4.45
C ASP A 121 20.39 16.87 -3.55
N THR A 122 19.89 17.00 -2.31
CA THR A 122 20.40 17.99 -1.34
C THR A 122 21.85 17.68 -0.97
N HIS A 123 22.23 16.42 -0.79
CA HIS A 123 23.61 16.04 -0.51
C HIS A 123 24.54 16.35 -1.69
N THR A 124 24.10 16.09 -2.91
CA THR A 124 24.85 16.42 -4.13
C THR A 124 25.08 17.91 -4.26
N GLU A 125 24.05 18.74 -4.07
CA GLU A 125 24.16 20.19 -4.08
C GLU A 125 25.05 20.72 -2.94
N TYR A 126 24.93 20.16 -1.74
CA TYR A 126 25.79 20.51 -0.60
C TYR A 126 27.28 20.24 -0.90
N THR A 127 27.57 19.06 -1.44
CA THR A 127 28.95 18.66 -1.76
C THR A 127 29.56 19.54 -2.87
N ALA A 128 28.76 19.89 -3.88
CA ALA A 128 29.23 20.70 -5.02
C ALA A 128 29.33 22.20 -4.68
N ARG A 129 28.44 22.76 -3.83
CA ARG A 129 28.23 24.21 -3.70
C ARG A 129 28.18 24.72 -2.24
N GLY A 130 28.32 23.80 -1.25
CA GLY A 130 28.37 24.12 0.18
C GLY A 130 27.03 24.35 0.85
N ALA A 131 27.06 24.56 2.18
CA ALA A 131 25.90 24.56 3.05
C ALA A 131 24.80 25.60 2.74
N ARG A 132 25.15 26.69 2.05
CA ARG A 132 24.18 27.75 1.65
C ARG A 132 23.14 27.25 0.63
N ARG A 133 23.35 26.06 0.05
CA ARG A 133 22.43 25.45 -0.92
C ARG A 133 21.38 24.57 -0.27
N ILE A 134 21.52 24.23 1.00
CA ILE A 134 20.51 23.48 1.72
C ILE A 134 19.24 24.34 1.86
N SER A 135 18.12 23.80 1.38
CA SER A 135 16.83 24.50 1.50
C SER A 135 16.38 24.60 2.96
N PRO A 136 15.79 25.72 3.41
CA PRO A 136 15.17 25.80 4.74
C PRO A 136 14.00 24.83 4.90
N PHE A 137 13.46 24.29 3.80
CA PHE A 137 12.40 23.29 3.81
C PHE A 137 12.94 21.85 3.76
N PHE A 138 14.27 21.63 3.72
CA PHE A 138 14.85 20.29 3.56
C PHE A 138 14.29 19.28 4.58
N VAL A 139 14.31 19.62 5.86
CA VAL A 139 13.82 18.72 6.90
C VAL A 139 12.31 18.44 6.74
N PRO A 140 11.41 19.44 6.74
CA PRO A 140 9.98 19.16 6.61
C PRO A 140 9.60 18.54 5.26
N ALA A 141 10.40 18.73 4.20
CA ALA A 141 10.15 18.10 2.90
C ALA A 141 10.54 16.62 2.85
N SER A 142 11.39 16.13 3.76
CA SER A 142 11.94 14.79 3.73
C SER A 142 11.38 13.83 4.80
N ILE A 143 10.87 14.34 5.93
CA ILE A 143 10.42 13.50 7.04
C ILE A 143 9.03 12.91 6.79
N ILE A 144 8.87 11.67 7.22
CA ILE A 144 7.74 10.80 6.82
C ILE A 144 6.38 11.31 7.32
N ASN A 145 6.31 11.84 8.54
CA ASN A 145 5.06 12.32 9.13
C ASN A 145 4.46 13.55 8.42
N MET A 146 5.18 14.15 7.48
CA MET A 146 4.68 15.35 6.79
C MET A 146 3.59 15.06 5.77
N ILE A 147 3.40 13.82 5.33
CA ILE A 147 2.18 13.47 4.57
C ILE A 147 0.96 13.75 5.44
N SER A 148 0.92 13.13 6.64
CA SER A 148 -0.18 13.33 7.59
C SER A 148 -0.34 14.79 8.01
N GLY A 149 0.78 15.50 8.24
CA GLY A 149 0.77 16.92 8.56
C GLY A 149 0.14 17.78 7.45
N HIS A 150 0.52 17.58 6.20
CA HIS A 150 -0.06 18.31 5.07
C HIS A 150 -1.52 17.98 4.83
N VAL A 151 -1.92 16.72 4.96
CA VAL A 151 -3.33 16.31 4.84
C VAL A 151 -4.17 16.97 5.94
N SER A 152 -3.72 16.92 7.21
CA SER A 152 -4.38 17.55 8.34
C SER A 152 -4.56 19.07 8.12
N MET A 153 -3.48 19.78 7.74
CA MET A 153 -3.55 21.23 7.49
C MET A 153 -4.51 21.60 6.34
N ARG A 154 -4.58 20.77 5.29
CA ARG A 154 -5.42 21.02 4.12
C ARG A 154 -6.89 20.71 4.36
N SER A 155 -7.16 19.65 5.11
CA SER A 155 -8.53 19.20 5.42
C SER A 155 -9.13 19.90 6.65
N GLY A 156 -8.32 20.48 7.51
CA GLY A 156 -8.75 21.03 8.79
C GLY A 156 -8.98 19.96 9.87
N PHE A 157 -8.48 18.73 9.67
CA PHE A 157 -8.63 17.63 10.64
C PHE A 157 -7.66 17.79 11.81
N LYS A 158 -8.17 17.83 13.03
CA LYS A 158 -7.44 18.14 14.28
C LYS A 158 -7.34 16.96 15.24
N GLY A 159 -7.86 15.80 14.86
CA GLY A 159 -7.76 14.55 15.62
C GLY A 159 -6.34 13.96 15.57
N PRO A 160 -6.15 12.66 15.91
CA PRO A 160 -4.85 12.02 15.92
C PRO A 160 -4.10 12.19 14.59
N ASN A 161 -2.81 12.61 14.66
CA ASN A 161 -1.95 12.85 13.49
C ASN A 161 -0.64 12.10 13.67
N LEU A 162 -0.47 10.99 12.95
CA LEU A 162 0.63 10.04 13.13
C LEU A 162 1.22 9.62 11.79
N ALA A 163 2.39 8.99 11.84
CA ALA A 163 2.96 8.22 10.74
C ALA A 163 3.55 6.92 11.28
N VAL A 164 3.21 5.81 10.65
CA VAL A 164 3.82 4.51 10.92
C VAL A 164 4.96 4.27 9.94
N VAL A 165 6.05 3.63 10.39
CA VAL A 165 7.19 3.25 9.54
C VAL A 165 7.56 1.81 9.86
N THR A 166 7.16 0.88 9.00
CA THR A 166 7.39 -0.56 9.14
C THR A 166 7.73 -1.21 7.80
N ALA A 167 8.66 -0.57 7.06
CA ALA A 167 9.12 -1.01 5.75
C ALA A 167 7.93 -1.32 4.81
N CYS A 168 7.90 -2.49 4.18
CA CYS A 168 6.86 -2.88 3.21
C CYS A 168 5.46 -3.05 3.82
N THR A 169 5.33 -3.08 5.15
CA THR A 169 4.05 -3.24 5.86
C THR A 169 3.44 -1.91 6.29
N THR A 170 4.16 -0.80 6.09
CA THR A 170 3.81 0.55 6.57
C THR A 170 2.36 0.94 6.29
N GLY A 171 1.92 0.90 5.03
CA GLY A 171 0.56 1.33 4.66
C GLY A 171 -0.54 0.45 5.26
N LEU A 172 -0.29 -0.87 5.37
CA LEU A 172 -1.21 -1.81 6.01
C LEU A 172 -1.30 -1.53 7.52
N HIS A 173 -0.17 -1.35 8.19
CA HIS A 173 -0.14 -1.01 9.60
C HIS A 173 -0.78 0.35 9.88
N SER A 174 -0.57 1.35 9.01
CA SER A 174 -1.24 2.65 9.12
C SER A 174 -2.76 2.51 9.11
N ILE A 175 -3.31 1.68 8.21
CA ILE A 175 -4.75 1.40 8.12
C ILE A 175 -5.23 0.65 9.39
N GLY A 176 -4.49 -0.36 9.83
CA GLY A 176 -4.84 -1.14 11.02
C GLY A 176 -4.83 -0.30 12.30
N GLU A 177 -3.80 0.53 12.51
CA GLU A 177 -3.72 1.41 13.68
C GLU A 177 -4.78 2.52 13.63
N ALA A 178 -5.07 3.08 12.46
CA ALA A 178 -6.16 4.03 12.28
C ALA A 178 -7.52 3.41 12.65
N GLY A 179 -7.76 2.16 12.23
CA GLY A 179 -8.95 1.40 12.63
C GLY A 179 -9.04 1.25 14.16
N ARG A 180 -7.93 0.95 14.84
CA ARG A 180 -7.89 0.86 16.31
C ARG A 180 -8.22 2.19 17.00
N LEU A 181 -7.70 3.32 16.50
CA LEU A 181 -8.05 4.63 17.06
C LEU A 181 -9.55 4.90 17.02
N ILE A 182 -10.22 4.47 15.94
CA ILE A 182 -11.68 4.55 15.85
C ILE A 182 -12.36 3.57 16.82
N GLU A 183 -11.89 2.33 16.86
CA GLU A 183 -12.45 1.29 17.75
C GLU A 183 -12.37 1.66 19.23
N TYR A 184 -11.28 2.29 19.66
CA TYR A 184 -11.08 2.79 21.03
C TYR A 184 -11.81 4.10 21.31
N GLY A 185 -12.28 4.81 20.28
CA GLY A 185 -13.03 6.05 20.44
C GLY A 185 -12.18 7.32 20.49
N ASP A 186 -10.91 7.25 20.09
CA ASP A 186 -10.02 8.42 19.97
C ASP A 186 -10.40 9.30 18.77
N ALA A 187 -10.98 8.70 17.74
CA ALA A 187 -11.47 9.37 16.54
C ALA A 187 -12.79 8.75 16.06
N ASP A 188 -13.52 9.49 15.21
CA ASP A 188 -14.68 8.97 14.47
C ASP A 188 -14.33 8.74 13.00
N VAL A 189 -13.35 9.49 12.49
CA VAL A 189 -12.85 9.40 11.11
C VAL A 189 -11.33 9.39 11.11
N MET A 190 -10.72 8.52 10.30
CA MET A 190 -9.28 8.50 10.06
C MET A 190 -8.97 8.38 8.56
N VAL A 191 -8.14 9.26 8.05
CA VAL A 191 -7.54 9.14 6.71
C VAL A 191 -6.26 8.32 6.85
N ALA A 192 -6.20 7.14 6.24
CA ALA A 192 -5.14 6.18 6.51
C ALA A 192 -4.58 5.52 5.24
N GLY A 193 -3.29 5.22 5.24
CA GLY A 193 -2.66 4.55 4.11
C GLY A 193 -1.15 4.66 4.09
N GLY A 194 -0.57 4.58 2.89
CA GLY A 194 0.86 4.70 2.69
C GLY A 194 1.23 5.30 1.35
N SER A 195 2.41 5.89 1.29
CA SER A 195 2.99 6.50 0.10
C SER A 195 4.49 6.22 0.02
N GLU A 196 5.02 6.09 -1.18
CA GLU A 196 6.45 5.92 -1.42
C GLU A 196 6.87 6.49 -2.78
N ALA A 197 8.08 7.05 -2.87
CA ALA A 197 8.64 7.57 -4.12
C ALA A 197 10.16 7.37 -4.20
N CYS A 198 10.61 6.13 -4.02
CA CYS A 198 12.04 5.78 -3.92
C CYS A 198 12.69 5.32 -5.23
N VAL A 199 12.10 5.62 -6.39
CA VAL A 199 12.76 5.39 -7.68
C VAL A 199 13.82 6.47 -7.89
N SER A 200 15.02 6.19 -7.36
CA SER A 200 16.19 7.07 -7.32
C SER A 200 17.49 6.25 -7.39
N PRO A 201 18.66 6.86 -7.63
CA PRO A 201 19.93 6.17 -7.67
C PRO A 201 20.22 5.30 -6.44
N LEU A 202 20.06 5.83 -5.22
CA LEU A 202 20.29 5.06 -4.00
C LEU A 202 19.15 4.08 -3.69
N GLY A 203 17.90 4.43 -4.02
CA GLY A 203 16.77 3.53 -3.85
C GLY A 203 16.91 2.26 -4.69
N VAL A 204 17.05 2.43 -6.01
CA VAL A 204 17.24 1.30 -6.94
C VAL A 204 18.58 0.63 -6.70
N GLY A 205 19.67 1.41 -6.57
CA GLY A 205 21.03 0.90 -6.36
C GLY A 205 21.18 0.11 -5.07
N GLY A 206 20.54 0.54 -3.97
CA GLY A 206 20.58 -0.15 -2.69
C GLY A 206 19.91 -1.53 -2.75
N PHE A 207 18.71 -1.63 -3.33
CA PHE A 207 18.06 -2.94 -3.53
C PHE A 207 18.77 -3.81 -4.56
N ALA A 208 19.36 -3.22 -5.63
CA ALA A 208 20.17 -3.95 -6.59
C ALA A 208 21.44 -4.55 -5.94
N ALA A 209 22.12 -3.79 -5.06
CA ALA A 209 23.26 -4.26 -4.29
C ALA A 209 22.93 -5.46 -3.38
N MET A 210 21.70 -5.52 -2.86
CA MET A 210 21.16 -6.65 -2.09
C MET A 210 20.78 -7.84 -2.98
N ARG A 211 20.82 -7.71 -4.33
CA ARG A 211 20.30 -8.68 -5.29
C ARG A 211 18.82 -9.03 -5.06
N ALA A 212 18.05 -8.06 -4.60
CA ALA A 212 16.63 -8.22 -4.30
C ALA A 212 15.73 -7.88 -5.50
N LEU A 213 16.23 -7.12 -6.50
CA LEU A 213 15.49 -6.72 -7.69
C LEU A 213 15.65 -7.73 -8.83
N SER A 214 14.60 -7.85 -9.63
CA SER A 214 14.66 -8.52 -10.92
C SER A 214 15.64 -7.80 -11.85
N THR A 215 16.33 -8.57 -12.67
CA THR A 215 17.28 -8.07 -13.68
C THR A 215 16.82 -8.32 -15.11
N ARG A 216 15.55 -8.61 -15.33
CA ARG A 216 14.92 -8.86 -16.64
C ARG A 216 14.76 -7.57 -17.46
N ASN A 217 15.90 -6.93 -17.80
CA ASN A 217 15.95 -5.66 -18.51
C ASN A 217 15.48 -5.72 -19.97
N ASP A 218 15.49 -6.90 -20.57
CA ASP A 218 15.04 -7.19 -21.93
C ASP A 218 13.51 -7.24 -22.06
N ASP A 219 12.79 -7.54 -20.96
CA ASP A 219 11.34 -7.52 -20.90
C ASP A 219 10.84 -7.04 -19.52
N PRO A 220 10.90 -5.71 -19.25
CA PRO A 220 10.49 -5.15 -17.97
C PRO A 220 9.05 -5.46 -17.56
N THR A 221 8.14 -5.54 -18.54
CA THR A 221 6.72 -5.78 -18.28
C THR A 221 6.43 -7.19 -17.74
N ALA A 222 7.32 -8.14 -18.05
CA ALA A 222 7.26 -9.52 -17.56
C ALA A 222 8.17 -9.79 -16.34
N ALA A 223 8.79 -8.74 -15.77
CA ALA A 223 9.76 -8.92 -14.69
C ALA A 223 9.10 -9.27 -13.35
N SER A 224 8.00 -8.60 -12.99
CA SER A 224 7.23 -8.95 -11.79
C SER A 224 6.29 -10.10 -12.12
N ARG A 225 6.61 -11.28 -11.59
CA ARG A 225 5.94 -12.56 -11.90
C ARG A 225 5.78 -13.44 -10.67
N PRO A 226 4.96 -13.00 -9.67
CA PRO A 226 4.77 -13.76 -8.45
C PRO A 226 4.37 -15.22 -8.72
N TRP A 227 4.97 -16.15 -7.95
CA TRP A 227 4.78 -17.62 -8.01
C TRP A 227 5.19 -18.31 -9.32
N ASP A 228 5.70 -17.56 -10.29
CA ASP A 228 6.30 -18.16 -11.49
C ASP A 228 7.71 -18.69 -11.15
N LYS A 229 8.08 -19.87 -11.70
CA LYS A 229 9.38 -20.49 -11.42
C LYS A 229 10.58 -19.69 -11.93
N ASP A 230 10.36 -18.81 -12.93
CA ASP A 230 11.39 -17.99 -13.55
C ASP A 230 11.48 -16.59 -12.92
N ARG A 231 10.88 -16.37 -11.75
CA ARG A 231 10.99 -15.12 -10.98
C ARG A 231 12.39 -14.96 -10.41
N ASP A 232 12.93 -13.76 -10.46
CA ASP A 232 14.31 -13.46 -10.07
C ASP A 232 14.47 -12.28 -9.10
N GLY A 233 13.36 -11.76 -8.57
CA GLY A 233 13.36 -10.62 -7.65
C GLY A 233 12.14 -9.72 -7.83
N PHE A 234 11.96 -8.76 -6.93
CA PHE A 234 10.86 -7.81 -7.07
C PHE A 234 11.17 -6.67 -8.02
N VAL A 235 10.17 -5.94 -8.45
CA VAL A 235 10.30 -4.69 -9.22
C VAL A 235 9.94 -3.53 -8.29
N LEU A 236 10.81 -2.54 -8.15
CA LEU A 236 10.52 -1.35 -7.35
C LEU A 236 9.40 -0.53 -8.02
N GLY A 237 8.43 -0.07 -7.21
CA GLY A 237 7.36 0.81 -7.66
C GLY A 237 7.24 2.05 -6.77
N GLU A 238 6.47 3.03 -7.21
CA GLU A 238 6.16 4.24 -6.46
C GLU A 238 4.66 4.58 -6.54
N GLY A 239 4.17 5.40 -5.62
CA GLY A 239 2.78 5.84 -5.57
C GLY A 239 2.22 5.86 -4.15
N ALA A 240 0.90 5.97 -4.04
CA ALA A 240 0.18 6.02 -2.78
C ALA A 240 -1.18 5.32 -2.88
N GLY A 241 -1.61 4.73 -1.76
CA GLY A 241 -2.97 4.27 -1.56
C GLY A 241 -3.48 4.75 -0.20
N VAL A 242 -4.61 5.41 -0.21
CA VAL A 242 -5.21 6.02 0.98
C VAL A 242 -6.70 5.71 1.03
N MET A 243 -7.23 5.47 2.21
CA MET A 243 -8.66 5.30 2.43
C MET A 243 -9.14 6.16 3.60
N VAL A 244 -10.41 6.49 3.58
CA VAL A 244 -11.13 7.06 4.72
C VAL A 244 -11.76 5.90 5.48
N LEU A 245 -11.37 5.76 6.74
CA LEU A 245 -12.00 4.88 7.72
C LEU A 245 -12.94 5.70 8.58
N GLU A 246 -14.11 5.16 8.88
CA GLU A 246 -15.15 5.86 9.61
C GLU A 246 -15.87 4.93 10.57
N GLU A 247 -16.28 5.44 11.72
CA GLU A 247 -17.16 4.72 12.63
C GLU A 247 -18.50 4.44 11.94
N TYR A 248 -19.01 3.22 12.09
CA TYR A 248 -20.15 2.74 11.31
C TYR A 248 -21.44 3.54 11.53
N GLU A 249 -21.80 3.87 12.79
CA GLU A 249 -23.01 4.64 13.06
C GLU A 249 -22.87 6.11 12.63
N HIS A 250 -21.64 6.67 12.72
CA HIS A 250 -21.32 7.98 12.18
C HIS A 250 -21.51 8.00 10.65
N ALA A 251 -20.97 7.01 9.93
CA ALA A 251 -21.12 6.88 8.49
C ALA A 251 -22.60 6.76 8.06
N LYS A 252 -23.37 5.93 8.77
CA LYS A 252 -24.82 5.77 8.54
C LYS A 252 -25.60 7.05 8.77
N ALA A 253 -25.31 7.75 9.87
CA ALA A 253 -26.04 8.97 10.25
C ALA A 253 -25.94 10.06 9.18
N ARG A 254 -24.80 10.16 8.50
CA ARG A 254 -24.59 11.12 7.40
C ARG A 254 -24.94 10.57 6.00
N GLY A 255 -25.41 9.31 5.90
CA GLY A 255 -25.75 8.68 4.62
C GLY A 255 -24.54 8.40 3.72
N ALA A 256 -23.37 8.12 4.32
CA ALA A 256 -22.15 7.83 3.58
C ALA A 256 -22.28 6.58 2.70
N LYS A 257 -21.63 6.61 1.55
CA LYS A 257 -21.32 5.39 0.78
C LYS A 257 -20.36 4.53 1.60
N ILE A 258 -20.67 3.26 1.76
CA ILE A 258 -19.81 2.30 2.45
C ILE A 258 -19.33 1.26 1.44
N TYR A 259 -18.02 1.11 1.31
CA TYR A 259 -17.40 0.13 0.43
C TYR A 259 -17.28 -1.26 1.07
N ALA A 260 -16.83 -1.29 2.33
CA ALA A 260 -16.57 -2.49 3.10
C ALA A 260 -16.45 -2.16 4.59
N GLU A 261 -16.50 -3.18 5.44
CA GLU A 261 -16.09 -3.09 6.85
C GLU A 261 -14.63 -3.53 7.00
N LEU A 262 -13.81 -2.74 7.70
CA LEU A 262 -12.53 -3.19 8.23
C LEU A 262 -12.80 -4.05 9.46
N GLY A 263 -12.96 -5.37 9.23
CA GLY A 263 -13.41 -6.30 10.26
C GLY A 263 -12.32 -6.76 11.22
N GLY A 264 -11.05 -6.74 10.79
CA GLY A 264 -9.96 -7.22 11.64
C GLY A 264 -8.57 -6.79 11.20
N TYR A 265 -7.67 -6.75 12.18
CA TYR A 265 -6.26 -6.43 12.02
C TYR A 265 -5.39 -7.35 12.87
N GLY A 266 -4.36 -7.94 12.27
CA GLY A 266 -3.39 -8.81 12.93
C GLY A 266 -1.96 -8.40 12.64
N MET A 267 -1.13 -8.46 13.65
CA MET A 267 0.31 -8.18 13.57
C MET A 267 1.12 -9.32 14.15
N SER A 268 2.37 -9.45 13.71
CA SER A 268 3.39 -10.31 14.31
C SER A 268 4.80 -9.84 13.96
N ALA A 269 5.79 -10.37 14.65
CA ALA A 269 7.19 -10.20 14.30
C ALA A 269 7.86 -11.57 14.11
N ASP A 270 8.78 -11.68 13.14
CA ASP A 270 9.53 -12.93 12.91
C ASP A 270 10.57 -13.19 13.99
N ALA A 271 11.16 -12.14 14.55
CA ALA A 271 12.26 -12.18 15.53
C ALA A 271 13.45 -13.05 15.06
N GLY A 272 13.64 -13.09 13.75
CA GLY A 272 14.66 -13.89 13.08
C GLY A 272 15.72 -13.04 12.38
N HIS A 273 15.76 -13.08 11.07
CA HIS A 273 16.71 -12.34 10.24
C HIS A 273 16.10 -11.02 9.72
N MET A 274 16.96 -10.00 9.49
CA MET A 274 16.47 -8.67 9.07
C MET A 274 15.78 -8.65 7.69
N THR A 275 16.16 -9.54 6.77
CA THR A 275 15.66 -9.56 5.38
C THR A 275 15.19 -10.93 4.91
N ALA A 276 15.58 -12.02 5.56
CA ALA A 276 15.15 -13.36 5.18
C ALA A 276 13.69 -13.58 5.62
N PRO A 277 12.79 -13.95 4.69
CA PRO A 277 11.38 -14.15 5.01
C PRO A 277 11.20 -15.41 5.89
N SER A 278 10.26 -15.32 6.83
CA SER A 278 9.79 -16.43 7.66
C SER A 278 8.42 -16.90 7.17
N MET A 279 8.04 -18.13 7.52
CA MET A 279 6.67 -18.62 7.32
C MET A 279 5.81 -18.36 8.56
N ASP A 280 6.37 -18.46 9.76
CA ASP A 280 5.59 -18.44 11.00
C ASP A 280 5.03 -17.06 11.34
N GLY A 281 5.80 -15.97 11.15
CA GLY A 281 5.33 -14.62 11.38
C GLY A 281 4.10 -14.27 10.53
N PRO A 282 4.18 -14.41 9.20
CA PRO A 282 3.04 -14.25 8.29
C PRO A 282 1.80 -15.08 8.70
N ARG A 283 1.99 -16.35 9.03
CA ARG A 283 0.92 -17.24 9.52
C ARG A 283 0.24 -16.66 10.78
N ARG A 284 1.03 -16.21 11.76
CA ARG A 284 0.48 -15.62 13.00
C ARG A 284 -0.26 -14.31 12.73
N ALA A 285 0.24 -13.46 11.83
CA ALA A 285 -0.45 -12.22 11.46
C ALA A 285 -1.84 -12.50 10.87
N MET A 286 -1.95 -13.46 9.93
CA MET A 286 -3.23 -13.88 9.35
C MET A 286 -4.19 -14.44 10.41
N ILE A 287 -3.73 -15.35 11.27
CA ILE A 287 -4.54 -15.94 12.34
C ILE A 287 -5.02 -14.85 13.33
N ASN A 288 -4.13 -13.90 13.67
CA ASN A 288 -4.50 -12.79 14.56
C ASN A 288 -5.55 -11.87 13.92
N ALA A 289 -5.45 -11.59 12.60
CA ALA A 289 -6.41 -10.78 11.87
C ALA A 289 -7.79 -11.49 11.82
N MET A 290 -7.83 -12.76 11.48
CA MET A 290 -9.06 -13.56 11.47
C MET A 290 -9.71 -13.63 12.86
N ARG A 291 -8.92 -13.90 13.91
CA ARG A 291 -9.41 -13.88 15.29
C ARG A 291 -9.98 -12.53 15.69
N ASN A 292 -9.30 -11.45 15.34
CA ASN A 292 -9.73 -10.08 15.60
C ASN A 292 -11.03 -9.74 14.84
N ALA A 293 -11.19 -10.28 13.63
CA ALA A 293 -12.40 -10.14 12.82
C ALA A 293 -13.57 -11.03 13.25
N GLY A 294 -13.33 -12.04 14.10
CA GLY A 294 -14.32 -13.06 14.44
C GLY A 294 -14.72 -13.92 13.24
N VAL A 295 -13.77 -14.21 12.32
CA VAL A 295 -13.99 -15.09 11.17
C VAL A 295 -13.11 -16.32 11.25
N ASN A 296 -13.62 -17.42 10.71
CA ASN A 296 -12.88 -18.67 10.55
C ASN A 296 -12.16 -18.73 9.20
N ALA A 297 -11.20 -19.62 9.08
CA ALA A 297 -10.42 -19.83 7.85
C ALA A 297 -11.29 -20.15 6.63
N ASP A 298 -12.36 -20.94 6.83
CA ASP A 298 -13.30 -21.37 5.79
C ASP A 298 -14.23 -20.26 5.25
N GLN A 299 -14.14 -19.06 5.81
CA GLN A 299 -14.88 -17.89 5.36
C GLN A 299 -14.05 -16.96 4.46
N ILE A 300 -12.76 -17.23 4.26
CA ILE A 300 -11.88 -16.39 3.44
C ILE A 300 -12.06 -16.75 1.97
N ASP A 301 -12.72 -15.89 1.21
CA ASP A 301 -12.96 -16.08 -0.23
C ASP A 301 -11.78 -15.65 -1.09
N TYR A 302 -11.17 -14.49 -0.73
CA TYR A 302 -10.10 -13.85 -1.47
C TYR A 302 -8.94 -13.42 -0.56
N LEU A 303 -7.72 -13.55 -1.06
CA LEU A 303 -6.50 -13.07 -0.39
C LEU A 303 -5.67 -12.23 -1.37
N ASN A 304 -5.52 -10.94 -1.09
CA ASN A 304 -4.55 -10.09 -1.76
C ASN A 304 -3.20 -10.26 -1.05
N ALA A 305 -2.28 -10.95 -1.70
CA ALA A 305 -1.03 -11.39 -1.12
C ALA A 305 0.04 -10.28 -1.08
N HIS A 306 1.05 -10.50 -0.27
CA HIS A 306 2.29 -9.74 -0.38
C HIS A 306 2.99 -10.02 -1.70
N GLY A 307 3.13 -11.28 -2.11
CA GLY A 307 3.50 -11.76 -3.45
C GLY A 307 4.47 -10.88 -4.23
N THR A 308 5.74 -10.81 -3.78
CA THR A 308 6.72 -9.84 -4.30
C THR A 308 7.47 -10.28 -5.54
N SER A 309 7.25 -11.50 -6.03
CA SER A 309 8.05 -12.09 -7.14
C SER A 309 9.49 -12.42 -6.71
N THR A 310 9.70 -12.72 -5.43
CA THR A 310 11.02 -13.16 -4.94
C THR A 310 11.03 -14.69 -4.76
N PRO A 311 12.14 -15.38 -5.05
CA PRO A 311 12.19 -16.84 -5.02
C PRO A 311 11.70 -17.45 -3.70
N LEU A 312 12.23 -17.01 -2.56
CA LEU A 312 11.87 -17.54 -1.24
C LEU A 312 10.62 -16.89 -0.65
N GLY A 313 10.38 -15.61 -0.93
CA GLY A 313 9.25 -14.88 -0.36
C GLY A 313 7.91 -15.48 -0.76
N ASP A 314 7.75 -15.79 -2.02
CA ASP A 314 6.49 -16.32 -2.57
C ASP A 314 6.20 -17.75 -2.09
N ILE A 315 7.24 -18.60 -1.97
CA ILE A 315 7.12 -19.95 -1.38
C ILE A 315 6.71 -19.86 0.09
N ASN A 316 7.40 -19.01 0.87
CA ASN A 316 7.11 -18.86 2.30
C ASN A 316 5.70 -18.31 2.54
N GLU A 317 5.23 -17.37 1.73
CA GLU A 317 3.84 -16.88 1.82
C GLU A 317 2.84 -17.96 1.45
N THR A 318 3.08 -18.75 0.39
CA THR A 318 2.26 -19.90 0.04
C THR A 318 2.12 -20.88 1.22
N ASN A 319 3.24 -21.22 1.85
CA ASN A 319 3.24 -22.13 3.00
C ASN A 319 2.56 -21.50 4.24
N ALA A 320 2.73 -20.19 4.45
CA ALA A 320 2.06 -19.46 5.52
C ALA A 320 0.53 -19.44 5.34
N ILE A 321 0.05 -19.22 4.11
CA ILE A 321 -1.38 -19.26 3.74
C ILE A 321 -1.94 -20.65 4.02
N LYS A 322 -1.27 -21.73 3.56
CA LYS A 322 -1.68 -23.11 3.83
C LYS A 322 -1.74 -23.40 5.33
N ALA A 323 -0.73 -22.96 6.09
CA ALA A 323 -0.68 -23.16 7.53
C ALA A 323 -1.73 -22.33 8.32
N ALA A 324 -2.17 -21.19 7.78
CA ALA A 324 -3.19 -20.36 8.39
C ALA A 324 -4.62 -20.79 8.06
N LEU A 325 -4.88 -21.22 6.81
CA LEU A 325 -6.20 -21.54 6.30
C LEU A 325 -6.50 -23.05 6.24
N GLY A 326 -5.48 -23.90 6.45
CA GLY A 326 -5.64 -25.36 6.31
C GLY A 326 -6.07 -25.76 4.90
N ASP A 327 -6.93 -26.79 4.80
CA ASP A 327 -7.43 -27.27 3.50
C ASP A 327 -8.23 -26.21 2.72
N HIS A 328 -8.71 -25.17 3.41
CA HIS A 328 -9.45 -24.08 2.75
C HIS A 328 -8.55 -23.19 1.89
N ALA A 329 -7.23 -23.21 2.12
CA ALA A 329 -6.26 -22.48 1.28
C ALA A 329 -6.40 -22.82 -0.22
N TYR A 330 -6.78 -24.06 -0.55
CA TYR A 330 -7.01 -24.51 -1.93
C TYR A 330 -8.36 -24.07 -2.52
N LYS A 331 -9.22 -23.45 -1.72
CA LYS A 331 -10.51 -22.88 -2.16
C LYS A 331 -10.49 -21.36 -2.19
N THR A 332 -9.53 -20.75 -1.46
CA THR A 332 -9.31 -19.30 -1.44
C THR A 332 -8.61 -18.87 -2.73
N VAL A 333 -9.14 -17.87 -3.41
CA VAL A 333 -8.46 -17.25 -4.55
C VAL A 333 -7.42 -16.25 -4.04
N VAL A 334 -6.19 -16.38 -4.50
CA VAL A 334 -5.07 -15.49 -4.13
C VAL A 334 -4.69 -14.65 -5.35
N SER A 335 -4.29 -13.39 -5.17
CA SER A 335 -3.62 -12.66 -6.26
C SER A 335 -2.60 -11.65 -5.73
N SER A 336 -1.63 -11.30 -6.58
CA SER A 336 -0.68 -10.22 -6.31
C SER A 336 -0.76 -9.15 -7.40
N THR A 337 -1.26 -7.99 -7.04
CA THR A 337 -1.31 -6.82 -7.92
C THR A 337 0.08 -6.21 -8.15
N LYS A 338 1.11 -6.64 -7.38
CA LYS A 338 2.50 -6.26 -7.63
C LYS A 338 3.02 -6.78 -8.97
N SER A 339 2.38 -7.78 -9.56
CA SER A 339 2.67 -8.21 -10.94
C SER A 339 2.49 -7.07 -11.95
N MET A 340 1.63 -6.08 -11.65
CA MET A 340 1.31 -4.94 -12.50
C MET A 340 1.89 -3.62 -11.99
N THR A 341 1.86 -3.38 -10.68
CA THR A 341 2.31 -2.11 -10.09
C THR A 341 3.79 -2.09 -9.71
N GLY A 342 4.42 -3.26 -9.60
CA GLY A 342 5.66 -3.37 -8.82
C GLY A 342 5.38 -3.25 -7.32
N HIS A 343 6.45 -3.22 -6.54
CA HIS A 343 6.39 -3.15 -5.08
C HIS A 343 6.63 -1.70 -4.61
N LEU A 344 5.58 -1.05 -4.11
CA LEU A 344 5.61 0.34 -3.65
C LEU A 344 6.17 0.50 -2.22
N LEU A 345 6.88 -0.51 -1.68
CA LEU A 345 7.43 -0.48 -0.33
C LEU A 345 6.38 -0.04 0.71
N GLY A 346 6.61 1.12 1.37
CA GLY A 346 5.67 1.66 2.37
C GLY A 346 4.30 2.04 1.81
N GLY A 347 4.20 2.37 0.53
CA GLY A 347 2.93 2.62 -0.17
C GLY A 347 2.13 1.36 -0.52
N ALA A 348 2.82 0.18 -0.57
CA ALA A 348 2.23 -1.08 -1.02
C ALA A 348 0.98 -1.47 -0.23
N GLY A 349 1.05 -1.43 1.11
CA GLY A 349 -0.07 -1.81 1.97
C GLY A 349 -1.30 -0.92 1.77
N GLY A 350 -1.08 0.37 1.51
CA GLY A 350 -2.16 1.32 1.23
C GLY A 350 -2.88 1.00 -0.07
N ILE A 351 -2.13 0.97 -1.18
CA ILE A 351 -2.72 0.78 -2.52
C ILE A 351 -3.38 -0.61 -2.66
N GLU A 352 -2.74 -1.65 -2.15
CA GLU A 352 -3.26 -3.02 -2.23
C GLU A 352 -4.50 -3.21 -1.35
N SER A 353 -4.63 -2.48 -0.23
CA SER A 353 -5.85 -2.43 0.56
C SER A 353 -6.98 -1.75 -0.20
N VAL A 354 -6.71 -0.66 -0.94
CA VAL A 354 -7.69 -0.04 -1.86
C VAL A 354 -8.17 -1.06 -2.89
N PHE A 355 -7.27 -1.81 -3.52
CA PHE A 355 -7.62 -2.84 -4.51
C PHE A 355 -8.38 -4.02 -3.90
N THR A 356 -8.06 -4.40 -2.65
CA THR A 356 -8.78 -5.46 -1.93
C THR A 356 -10.23 -5.04 -1.63
N VAL A 357 -10.44 -3.81 -1.20
CA VAL A 357 -11.78 -3.24 -0.98
C VAL A 357 -12.57 -3.16 -2.29
N LEU A 358 -11.92 -2.76 -3.40
CA LEU A 358 -12.56 -2.73 -4.72
C LEU A 358 -12.91 -4.14 -5.22
N ALA A 359 -12.04 -5.14 -4.98
CA ALA A 359 -12.34 -6.54 -5.33
C ALA A 359 -13.60 -7.03 -4.61
N LEU A 360 -13.72 -6.74 -3.33
CA LEU A 360 -14.88 -7.07 -2.51
C LEU A 360 -16.12 -6.28 -2.94
N HIS A 361 -15.99 -4.98 -3.23
CA HIS A 361 -17.10 -4.13 -3.66
C HIS A 361 -17.65 -4.51 -5.03
N HIS A 362 -16.77 -4.79 -6.01
CA HIS A 362 -17.14 -5.15 -7.37
C HIS A 362 -17.29 -6.64 -7.61
N GLN A 363 -17.03 -7.50 -6.60
CA GLN A 363 -17.11 -8.95 -6.69
C GLN A 363 -16.21 -9.51 -7.82
N LYS A 364 -14.99 -8.95 -7.93
CA LYS A 364 -14.06 -9.26 -9.01
C LYS A 364 -12.62 -9.27 -8.51
N VAL A 365 -11.88 -10.33 -8.77
CA VAL A 365 -10.47 -10.48 -8.38
C VAL A 365 -9.56 -10.02 -9.52
N PRO A 366 -8.63 -9.07 -9.28
CA PRO A 366 -7.62 -8.71 -10.28
C PRO A 366 -6.61 -9.86 -10.46
N PRO A 367 -6.06 -10.02 -11.67
CA PRO A 367 -5.17 -11.14 -11.96
C PRO A 367 -3.78 -10.97 -11.34
N THR A 368 -3.08 -12.08 -11.17
CA THR A 368 -1.61 -12.12 -11.13
C THR A 368 -1.12 -12.33 -12.56
N ILE A 369 -0.59 -11.29 -13.19
CA ILE A 369 -0.05 -11.43 -14.57
C ILE A 369 1.34 -12.06 -14.55
N ASN A 370 1.80 -12.50 -15.72
CA ASN A 370 3.11 -13.12 -15.95
C ASN A 370 3.32 -14.50 -15.30
N LEU A 371 2.27 -15.11 -14.77
CA LEU A 371 2.31 -16.47 -14.25
C LEU A 371 2.11 -17.47 -15.40
N ALA A 372 3.19 -17.77 -16.13
CA ALA A 372 3.20 -18.66 -17.27
C ALA A 372 3.65 -20.08 -16.90
N ASN A 373 4.62 -20.17 -15.99
CA ASN A 373 5.22 -21.41 -15.51
C ASN A 373 5.11 -21.46 -13.98
N PRO A 374 3.99 -21.95 -13.41
CA PRO A 374 3.84 -22.04 -11.96
C PRO A 374 4.98 -22.80 -11.30
N ASP A 375 5.49 -22.27 -10.19
CA ASP A 375 6.47 -22.97 -9.36
C ASP A 375 5.78 -24.15 -8.67
N PRO A 376 6.33 -25.38 -8.76
CA PRO A 376 5.73 -26.56 -8.13
C PRO A 376 5.51 -26.44 -6.62
N GLU A 377 6.29 -25.60 -5.92
CA GLU A 377 6.11 -25.34 -4.49
C GLU A 377 4.99 -24.30 -4.21
N CYS A 378 4.46 -23.68 -5.27
CA CYS A 378 3.40 -22.67 -5.21
C CYS A 378 2.16 -23.22 -5.93
N ASP A 379 1.32 -23.99 -5.24
CA ASP A 379 0.25 -24.80 -5.80
C ASP A 379 -1.18 -24.33 -5.44
N LEU A 380 -1.34 -23.05 -5.03
CA LEU A 380 -2.64 -22.44 -4.78
C LEU A 380 -3.26 -21.84 -6.06
N ASP A 381 -4.49 -21.37 -5.97
CA ASP A 381 -5.14 -20.63 -7.07
C ASP A 381 -4.73 -19.16 -7.02
N TYR A 382 -3.83 -18.74 -7.89
CA TYR A 382 -3.27 -17.38 -7.91
C TYR A 382 -3.97 -16.42 -8.88
N CYS A 383 -5.16 -16.75 -9.36
CA CYS A 383 -5.91 -15.95 -10.35
C CYS A 383 -5.03 -15.56 -11.55
N ALA A 384 -4.40 -16.57 -12.19
CA ALA A 384 -3.37 -16.35 -13.19
C ALA A 384 -3.87 -15.62 -14.43
N ASN A 385 -3.21 -14.54 -14.80
CA ASN A 385 -3.27 -13.78 -16.05
C ASN A 385 -4.62 -13.17 -16.46
N THR A 386 -5.73 -13.56 -15.85
CA THR A 386 -7.08 -13.06 -16.22
C THR A 386 -7.89 -12.75 -14.95
N ALA A 387 -8.50 -11.57 -14.90
CA ALA A 387 -9.41 -11.20 -13.81
C ALA A 387 -10.60 -12.16 -13.73
N ARG A 388 -11.11 -12.38 -12.52
CA ARG A 388 -12.17 -13.37 -12.25
C ARG A 388 -13.34 -12.72 -11.53
N ASP A 389 -14.55 -12.92 -12.06
CA ASP A 389 -15.80 -12.65 -11.35
C ASP A 389 -16.06 -13.77 -10.34
N MET A 390 -16.27 -13.42 -9.08
CA MET A 390 -16.62 -14.38 -8.04
C MET A 390 -17.27 -13.69 -6.84
N LYS A 391 -18.03 -14.47 -6.06
CA LYS A 391 -18.59 -13.99 -4.80
C LYS A 391 -17.46 -13.83 -3.78
N ILE A 392 -17.38 -12.66 -3.15
CA ILE A 392 -16.41 -12.31 -2.10
C ILE A 392 -17.19 -11.69 -0.94
N ASP A 393 -17.33 -12.38 0.15
CA ASP A 393 -17.93 -11.86 1.39
C ASP A 393 -16.85 -11.45 2.39
N VAL A 394 -15.69 -12.14 2.38
CA VAL A 394 -14.54 -11.85 3.26
C VAL A 394 -13.25 -11.90 2.45
N ALA A 395 -12.49 -10.80 2.52
CA ALA A 395 -11.17 -10.70 1.90
C ALA A 395 -10.08 -10.48 2.95
N LEU A 396 -8.93 -11.15 2.76
CA LEU A 396 -7.72 -10.97 3.55
C LEU A 396 -6.68 -10.20 2.74
N LYS A 397 -5.93 -9.30 3.37
CA LYS A 397 -4.83 -8.56 2.78
C LYS A 397 -3.56 -8.73 3.61
N ASN A 398 -2.46 -9.13 2.97
CA ASN A 398 -1.17 -9.37 3.63
C ASN A 398 -0.08 -8.39 3.18
N ASN A 399 0.73 -7.92 4.12
CA ASN A 399 2.05 -7.35 3.84
C ASN A 399 3.07 -7.84 4.86
N PHE A 400 4.29 -8.10 4.37
CA PHE A 400 5.42 -8.55 5.17
C PHE A 400 6.62 -7.66 4.83
N GLY A 401 7.37 -7.21 5.85
CA GLY A 401 8.41 -6.21 5.67
C GLY A 401 9.75 -6.61 6.25
N PHE A 402 10.80 -5.97 5.73
CA PHE A 402 12.14 -6.06 6.33
C PHE A 402 12.08 -5.69 7.82
N GLY A 403 12.91 -6.34 8.63
CA GLY A 403 12.83 -6.30 10.08
C GLY A 403 11.88 -7.36 10.64
N GLY A 404 11.29 -8.22 9.78
CA GLY A 404 10.37 -9.28 10.17
C GLY A 404 9.02 -8.74 10.67
N THR A 405 8.59 -7.59 10.17
CA THR A 405 7.31 -6.98 10.52
C THR A 405 6.21 -7.50 9.60
N ASN A 406 5.16 -8.09 10.16
CA ASN A 406 4.08 -8.73 9.42
C ASN A 406 2.73 -8.15 9.80
N GLY A 407 1.87 -7.93 8.81
CA GLY A 407 0.53 -7.42 8.99
C GLY A 407 -0.49 -8.10 8.08
N SER A 408 -1.70 -8.27 8.59
CA SER A 408 -2.86 -8.73 7.82
C SER A 408 -4.11 -7.94 8.21
N LEU A 409 -4.92 -7.57 7.21
CA LEU A 409 -6.24 -6.94 7.38
C LEU A 409 -7.32 -7.87 6.87
N VAL A 410 -8.47 -7.86 7.52
CA VAL A 410 -9.70 -8.53 7.07
C VAL A 410 -10.72 -7.47 6.69
N PHE A 411 -11.18 -7.50 5.46
CA PHE A 411 -12.31 -6.71 4.98
C PHE A 411 -13.54 -7.60 4.79
N LYS A 412 -14.71 -7.08 5.16
CA LYS A 412 -15.99 -7.79 5.05
C LYS A 412 -16.96 -7.00 4.19
N ARG A 413 -17.75 -7.70 3.43
CA ARG A 413 -18.90 -7.13 2.72
C ARG A 413 -19.98 -6.71 3.73
N ILE A 414 -20.64 -5.58 3.50
CA ILE A 414 -21.78 -5.07 4.27
C ILE A 414 -23.06 -5.25 3.47
#